data_2a0548fd57f77a8072123f4032d572fb
#
_entry.id   2a0548fd57f77a8072123f4032d572fb
#
_cell.length_a   1.000
_cell.length_b   1.000
_cell.length_c   1.000
_cell.angle_alpha   90.00
_cell.angle_beta   90.00
_cell.angle_gamma   90.00
#
_symmetry.space_group_name_H-M   'P 1'
#
loop_
_entity.id
_entity.type
_entity.pdbx_description
1 polymer ?
#
loop_
_entity_poly.entity_id
_entity_poly.type
_entity_poly.pdbx_seq_one_letter_code
_entity_poly.pdbx_strand_id
1 'polypeptide(L)'
;MTVLIQGAGIAGLALAREFTKAGIDWLLVERASEIRPIGTGITLASNALTALSSTLDLDRLFRRGMPLAGINVYAHDGSMLMSMPSSLGGSSCGGLALQRHELHAALLEGLDESRIRVGVSIVQILDGLDHERVTLSDGTVHDCSLVVGADGIRSSVRRYVWPEATLRHSGETCWRLVVPHRLEDAELAGEVWGHGKRLGFIQISPREMYVYATLKVRREEPEDEEGFVTPQRLAAHYADFDGIGASIARLIPSATTLVHNDLEELAGASWCRGRVVLIGDAAHAMTPNLGQGAAMALEDAFLLARLWCLAPRAETLILFQQQREARIEFIRKQSWIVGRLGQWESLWSVWLRNTLVRLVPNASRRRLHQRLFTGVGEMAAQ
;
A
#
# COMPACT_ATOMS: atom_id res chain seq x y z
N MET A 1 -29.82 1.89 10.03
CA MET A 1 -28.83 2.98 10.11
C MET A 1 -27.67 2.62 9.20
N THR A 2 -27.21 3.59 8.44
CA THR A 2 -26.20 3.43 7.38
C THR A 2 -24.79 3.42 7.96
N VAL A 3 -23.87 2.66 7.34
CA VAL A 3 -22.44 2.78 7.58
C VAL A 3 -21.89 3.88 6.67
N LEU A 4 -21.14 4.84 7.23
CA LEU A 4 -20.52 5.91 6.45
C LEU A 4 -19.03 5.63 6.28
N ILE A 5 -18.56 5.59 5.02
CA ILE A 5 -17.17 5.35 4.66
C ILE A 5 -16.58 6.63 4.05
N GLN A 6 -15.52 7.18 4.64
CA GLN A 6 -14.80 8.32 4.10
C GLN A 6 -13.58 7.83 3.30
N GLY A 7 -13.58 8.09 1.99
CA GLY A 7 -12.47 7.81 1.08
C GLY A 7 -12.75 6.68 0.07
N ALA A 8 -12.67 7.00 -1.23
CA ALA A 8 -12.83 6.05 -2.34
C ALA A 8 -11.50 5.44 -2.81
N GLY A 9 -10.55 5.25 -1.88
CA GLY A 9 -9.31 4.50 -2.13
C GLY A 9 -9.52 2.99 -2.05
N ILE A 10 -8.42 2.24 -2.15
CA ILE A 10 -8.45 0.75 -2.10
C ILE A 10 -9.17 0.24 -0.86
N ALA A 11 -8.86 0.80 0.33
CA ALA A 11 -9.47 0.39 1.59
C ALA A 11 -10.99 0.60 1.61
N GLY A 12 -11.44 1.81 1.27
CA GLY A 12 -12.87 2.16 1.32
C GLY A 12 -13.71 1.41 0.29
N LEU A 13 -13.20 1.26 -0.95
CA LEU A 13 -13.88 0.51 -1.99
C LEU A 13 -13.95 -1.00 -1.67
N ALA A 14 -12.87 -1.56 -1.14
CA ALA A 14 -12.86 -2.96 -0.70
C ALA A 14 -13.89 -3.19 0.41
N LEU A 15 -13.97 -2.28 1.39
CA LEU A 15 -14.96 -2.36 2.46
C LEU A 15 -16.40 -2.21 1.94
N ALA A 16 -16.64 -1.28 1.02
CA ALA A 16 -17.96 -1.11 0.38
C ALA A 16 -18.41 -2.39 -0.34
N ARG A 17 -17.47 -3.10 -1.00
CA ARG A 17 -17.76 -4.40 -1.61
C ARG A 17 -18.11 -5.48 -0.59
N GLU A 18 -17.36 -5.57 0.49
CA GLU A 18 -17.65 -6.51 1.58
C GLU A 18 -19.01 -6.24 2.20
N PHE A 19 -19.36 -4.99 2.44
CA PHE A 19 -20.67 -4.61 2.95
C PHE A 19 -21.79 -4.86 1.94
N THR A 20 -21.56 -4.62 0.65
CA THR A 20 -22.52 -4.98 -0.41
C THR A 20 -22.81 -6.48 -0.40
N LYS A 21 -21.76 -7.31 -0.35
CA LYS A 21 -21.89 -8.77 -0.26
C LYS A 21 -22.68 -9.21 0.99
N ALA A 22 -22.46 -8.52 2.11
CA ALA A 22 -23.11 -8.81 3.38
C ALA A 22 -24.52 -8.23 3.52
N GLY A 23 -25.01 -7.45 2.55
CA GLY A 23 -26.31 -6.77 2.61
C GLY A 23 -26.37 -5.63 3.63
N ILE A 24 -25.22 -5.10 4.03
CA ILE A 24 -25.14 -3.94 4.95
C ILE A 24 -25.33 -2.66 4.15
N ASP A 25 -26.18 -1.76 4.65
CA ASP A 25 -26.39 -0.46 4.05
C ASP A 25 -25.20 0.47 4.31
N TRP A 26 -24.64 1.06 3.25
CA TRP A 26 -23.46 1.93 3.32
C TRP A 26 -23.60 3.15 2.40
N LEU A 27 -22.90 4.21 2.77
CA LEU A 27 -22.68 5.41 1.98
C LEU A 27 -21.18 5.70 1.96
N LEU A 28 -20.58 5.85 0.78
CA LEU A 28 -19.20 6.23 0.63
C LEU A 28 -19.09 7.68 0.16
N VAL A 29 -18.26 8.46 0.85
CA VAL A 29 -18.00 9.86 0.49
C VAL A 29 -16.51 10.03 0.14
N GLU A 30 -16.24 10.80 -0.94
CA GLU A 30 -14.89 11.09 -1.42
C GLU A 30 -14.74 12.61 -1.60
N ARG A 31 -13.68 13.18 -1.02
CA ARG A 31 -13.44 14.64 -1.09
C ARG A 31 -13.09 15.16 -2.47
N ALA A 32 -12.46 14.32 -3.31
CA ALA A 32 -12.18 14.68 -4.70
C ALA A 32 -13.49 14.79 -5.50
N SER A 33 -13.56 15.74 -6.43
CA SER A 33 -14.72 15.95 -7.28
C SER A 33 -15.01 14.80 -8.25
N GLU A 34 -14.05 13.92 -8.44
CA GLU A 34 -14.16 12.70 -9.24
C GLU A 34 -13.21 11.63 -8.68
N ILE A 35 -13.56 10.37 -8.89
CA ILE A 35 -12.71 9.24 -8.57
C ILE A 35 -11.71 9.08 -9.71
N ARG A 36 -10.55 9.72 -9.59
CA ARG A 36 -9.48 9.57 -10.58
C ARG A 36 -8.59 8.39 -10.21
N PRO A 37 -8.33 7.51 -11.15
CA PRO A 37 -7.34 6.47 -10.98
C PRO A 37 -5.94 7.09 -11.01
N ILE A 38 -5.53 7.71 -9.92
CA ILE A 38 -4.18 8.26 -9.78
C ILE A 38 -3.26 7.12 -9.35
N GLY A 39 -2.23 6.89 -10.08
CA GLY A 39 -1.20 5.96 -9.65
C GLY A 39 -0.41 5.36 -10.79
N THR A 40 0.66 4.74 -10.37
CA THR A 40 1.61 4.01 -11.20
C THR A 40 1.31 2.51 -11.09
N GLY A 41 2.31 1.68 -10.85
CA GLY A 41 2.12 0.26 -10.58
C GLY A 41 1.75 -0.05 -9.13
N ILE A 42 1.16 -1.20 -8.91
CA ILE A 42 0.91 -1.80 -7.61
C ILE A 42 1.17 -3.30 -7.66
N THR A 43 1.65 -3.86 -6.55
CA THR A 43 1.81 -5.31 -6.38
C THR A 43 0.85 -5.82 -5.32
N LEU A 44 0.22 -6.93 -5.63
CA LEU A 44 -0.67 -7.67 -4.74
C LEU A 44 -0.02 -9.02 -4.42
N ALA A 45 0.39 -9.20 -3.19
CA ALA A 45 0.89 -10.48 -2.72
C ALA A 45 -0.27 -11.44 -2.37
N SER A 46 0.04 -12.69 -2.07
CA SER A 46 -0.96 -13.74 -1.81
C SER A 46 -1.99 -13.37 -0.74
N ASN A 47 -1.59 -12.69 0.33
CA ASN A 47 -2.50 -12.22 1.36
C ASN A 47 -3.52 -11.18 0.86
N ALA A 48 -3.09 -10.26 -0.02
CA ALA A 48 -3.99 -9.31 -0.67
C ALA A 48 -4.98 -10.00 -1.60
N LEU A 49 -4.49 -10.96 -2.40
CA LEU A 49 -5.33 -11.74 -3.31
C LEU A 49 -6.34 -12.59 -2.53
N THR A 50 -5.94 -13.19 -1.42
CA THR A 50 -6.84 -13.93 -0.52
C THR A 50 -7.95 -13.03 0.03
N ALA A 51 -7.63 -11.83 0.47
CA ALA A 51 -8.66 -10.88 0.93
C ALA A 51 -9.61 -10.47 -0.20
N LEU A 52 -9.10 -10.22 -1.41
CA LEU A 52 -9.90 -9.83 -2.57
C LEU A 52 -10.79 -10.97 -3.10
N SER A 53 -10.39 -12.22 -2.95
CA SER A 53 -11.14 -13.39 -3.47
C SER A 53 -12.53 -13.52 -2.87
N SER A 54 -12.80 -12.84 -1.76
CA SER A 54 -14.15 -12.81 -1.16
C SER A 54 -15.16 -12.07 -2.03
N THR A 55 -14.72 -11.03 -2.77
CA THR A 55 -15.61 -10.11 -3.50
C THR A 55 -15.24 -9.88 -4.95
N LEU A 56 -14.06 -10.35 -5.40
CA LEU A 56 -13.61 -10.23 -6.79
C LEU A 56 -13.34 -11.60 -7.41
N ASP A 57 -13.63 -11.70 -8.71
CA ASP A 57 -13.14 -12.79 -9.56
C ASP A 57 -11.64 -12.57 -9.82
N LEU A 58 -10.80 -13.39 -9.18
CA LEU A 58 -9.35 -13.29 -9.32
C LEU A 58 -8.88 -13.61 -10.74
N ASP A 59 -9.50 -14.53 -11.46
CA ASP A 59 -9.12 -14.85 -12.86
C ASP A 59 -9.31 -13.62 -13.75
N ARG A 60 -10.39 -12.87 -13.52
CA ARG A 60 -10.63 -11.60 -14.21
C ARG A 60 -9.61 -10.55 -13.83
N LEU A 61 -9.22 -10.48 -12.55
CA LEU A 61 -8.20 -9.55 -12.07
C LEU A 61 -6.82 -9.90 -12.66
N PHE A 62 -6.45 -11.18 -12.72
CA PHE A 62 -5.18 -11.63 -13.31
C PHE A 62 -5.07 -11.27 -14.81
N ARG A 63 -6.16 -11.21 -15.55
CA ARG A 63 -6.16 -10.74 -16.95
C ARG A 63 -5.83 -9.24 -17.11
N ARG A 64 -5.89 -8.47 -16.03
CA ARG A 64 -5.60 -7.01 -16.02
C ARG A 64 -4.16 -6.68 -15.64
N GLY A 65 -3.34 -7.67 -15.31
CA GLY A 65 -1.97 -7.47 -14.85
C GLY A 65 -1.02 -8.59 -15.28
N MET A 66 0.12 -8.65 -14.61
CA MET A 66 1.17 -9.64 -14.83
C MET A 66 1.33 -10.51 -13.58
N PRO A 67 1.39 -11.84 -13.73
CA PRO A 67 1.77 -12.72 -12.62
C PRO A 67 3.14 -12.31 -12.07
N LEU A 68 3.29 -12.38 -10.75
CA LEU A 68 4.53 -12.08 -10.07
C LEU A 68 5.06 -13.36 -9.39
N ALA A 69 6.09 -13.95 -9.97
CA ALA A 69 6.71 -15.19 -9.47
C ALA A 69 7.69 -14.98 -8.32
N GLY A 70 8.13 -13.73 -8.09
CA GLY A 70 9.03 -13.40 -7.00
C GLY A 70 9.73 -12.05 -7.17
N ILE A 71 10.67 -11.79 -6.29
CA ILE A 71 11.53 -10.59 -6.33
C ILE A 71 13.00 -10.98 -6.23
N ASN A 72 13.83 -10.36 -7.07
CA ASN A 72 15.28 -10.45 -7.02
C ASN A 72 15.86 -9.14 -6.52
N VAL A 73 16.82 -9.21 -5.62
CA VAL A 73 17.55 -8.04 -5.13
C VAL A 73 18.99 -8.10 -5.60
N TYR A 74 19.45 -7.01 -6.19
CA TYR A 74 20.79 -6.86 -6.76
C TYR A 74 21.58 -5.77 -6.02
N ALA A 75 22.90 -5.86 -6.02
CA ALA A 75 23.77 -4.75 -5.66
C ALA A 75 23.93 -3.80 -6.86
N HIS A 76 24.45 -2.59 -6.62
CA HIS A 76 24.70 -1.60 -7.66
C HIS A 76 25.67 -2.07 -8.76
N ASP A 77 26.54 -3.02 -8.45
CA ASP A 77 27.47 -3.67 -9.40
C ASP A 77 26.81 -4.77 -10.26
N GLY A 78 25.51 -4.94 -10.18
CA GLY A 78 24.73 -5.95 -10.89
C GLY A 78 24.76 -7.34 -10.27
N SER A 79 25.57 -7.59 -9.22
CA SER A 79 25.60 -8.90 -8.54
C SER A 79 24.35 -9.18 -7.73
N MET A 80 23.84 -10.40 -7.79
CA MET A 80 22.65 -10.81 -7.05
C MET A 80 22.95 -10.89 -5.54
N LEU A 81 22.13 -10.24 -4.74
CA LEU A 81 22.15 -10.31 -3.28
C LEU A 81 21.21 -11.38 -2.74
N MET A 82 19.99 -11.45 -3.30
CA MET A 82 18.95 -12.34 -2.81
C MET A 82 17.92 -12.60 -3.90
N SER A 83 17.38 -13.82 -3.93
CA SER A 83 16.18 -14.16 -4.68
C SER A 83 15.12 -14.67 -3.72
N MET A 84 13.88 -14.18 -3.87
CA MET A 84 12.71 -14.59 -3.08
C MET A 84 11.57 -14.97 -4.04
N PRO A 85 11.53 -16.21 -4.53
CA PRO A 85 10.41 -16.67 -5.33
C PRO A 85 9.13 -16.75 -4.48
N SER A 86 8.00 -16.43 -5.05
CA SER A 86 6.68 -16.46 -4.39
C SER A 86 6.31 -17.85 -3.88
N SER A 87 6.82 -18.90 -4.55
CA SER A 87 6.63 -20.31 -4.16
C SER A 87 7.22 -20.67 -2.78
N LEU A 88 8.10 -19.84 -2.21
CA LEU A 88 8.64 -20.07 -0.86
C LEU A 88 7.57 -20.12 0.24
N GLY A 89 6.41 -19.51 0.04
CA GLY A 89 5.30 -19.47 1.00
C GLY A 89 4.35 -20.64 0.95
N GLY A 90 4.49 -21.58 -0.02
CA GLY A 90 3.56 -22.69 -0.18
C GLY A 90 2.21 -22.30 -0.80
N SER A 91 2.01 -21.05 -1.16
CA SER A 91 0.80 -20.60 -1.87
C SER A 91 0.87 -20.97 -3.34
N SER A 92 -0.20 -21.58 -3.87
CA SER A 92 -0.34 -21.87 -5.30
C SER A 92 -0.56 -20.59 -6.14
N CYS A 93 -0.97 -19.51 -5.51
CA CYS A 93 -1.17 -18.22 -6.13
C CYS A 93 0.03 -17.32 -5.76
N GLY A 94 0.87 -17.01 -6.75
CA GLY A 94 1.95 -16.04 -6.62
C GLY A 94 1.42 -14.64 -6.28
N GLY A 95 2.14 -13.59 -6.65
CA GLY A 95 1.65 -12.23 -6.62
C GLY A 95 1.04 -11.84 -7.97
N LEU A 96 0.46 -10.66 -7.99
CA LEU A 96 -0.01 -9.96 -9.18
C LEU A 96 0.55 -8.55 -9.19
N ALA A 97 1.13 -8.13 -10.29
CA ALA A 97 1.53 -6.75 -10.53
C ALA A 97 0.61 -6.15 -11.62
N LEU A 98 0.08 -4.97 -11.38
CA LEU A 98 -0.83 -4.32 -12.33
C LEU A 98 -0.76 -2.80 -12.20
N GLN A 99 -1.36 -2.10 -13.13
CA GLN A 99 -1.59 -0.67 -12.99
C GLN A 99 -2.57 -0.42 -11.84
N ARG A 100 -2.29 0.57 -10.99
CA ARG A 100 -3.12 0.86 -9.81
C ARG A 100 -4.58 1.21 -10.20
N HIS A 101 -4.77 1.84 -11.34
CA HIS A 101 -6.12 2.15 -11.83
C HIS A 101 -6.93 0.91 -12.21
N GLU A 102 -6.28 -0.17 -12.65
CA GLU A 102 -6.96 -1.43 -12.96
C GLU A 102 -7.52 -2.10 -11.70
N LEU A 103 -6.76 -2.08 -10.61
CA LEU A 103 -7.27 -2.55 -9.31
C LEU A 103 -8.44 -1.68 -8.85
N HIS A 104 -8.30 -0.37 -8.98
CA HIS A 104 -9.33 0.59 -8.57
C HIS A 104 -10.61 0.41 -9.38
N ALA A 105 -10.51 0.26 -10.70
CA ALA A 105 -11.63 -0.04 -11.58
C ALA A 105 -12.32 -1.38 -11.20
N ALA A 106 -11.53 -2.42 -10.91
CA ALA A 106 -12.06 -3.71 -10.47
C ALA A 106 -12.82 -3.60 -9.13
N LEU A 107 -12.35 -2.75 -8.21
CA LEU A 107 -13.03 -2.50 -6.94
C LEU A 107 -14.31 -1.68 -7.08
N LEU A 108 -14.39 -0.77 -8.02
CA LEU A 108 -15.60 0.02 -8.33
C LEU A 108 -16.65 -0.79 -9.07
N GLU A 109 -16.25 -1.71 -9.92
CA GLU A 109 -17.12 -2.46 -10.80
C GLU A 109 -18.22 -3.21 -10.01
N GLY A 110 -19.48 -2.95 -10.34
CA GLY A 110 -20.64 -3.58 -9.71
C GLY A 110 -21.04 -2.99 -8.35
N LEU A 111 -20.39 -1.95 -7.87
CA LEU A 111 -20.93 -1.14 -6.76
C LEU A 111 -22.06 -0.24 -7.25
N ASP A 112 -23.00 0.03 -6.38
CA ASP A 112 -24.10 0.99 -6.63
C ASP A 112 -23.56 2.41 -6.57
N GLU A 113 -23.44 3.07 -7.71
CA GLU A 113 -22.89 4.43 -7.84
C GLU A 113 -23.74 5.47 -7.07
N SER A 114 -25.02 5.23 -6.86
CA SER A 114 -25.90 6.13 -6.07
C SER A 114 -25.49 6.20 -4.59
N ARG A 115 -24.71 5.24 -4.12
CA ARG A 115 -24.14 5.17 -2.77
C ARG A 115 -22.73 5.79 -2.67
N ILE A 116 -22.22 6.36 -3.76
CA ILE A 116 -20.89 6.99 -3.81
C ILE A 116 -21.09 8.48 -4.11
N ARG A 117 -20.66 9.33 -3.17
CA ARG A 117 -20.75 10.79 -3.30
C ARG A 117 -19.36 11.38 -3.39
N VAL A 118 -19.05 11.99 -4.52
CA VAL A 118 -17.78 12.69 -4.77
C VAL A 118 -17.90 14.18 -4.46
N GLY A 119 -16.77 14.87 -4.22
CA GLY A 119 -16.74 16.27 -3.83
C GLY A 119 -17.22 16.52 -2.39
N VAL A 120 -17.35 15.46 -1.58
CA VAL A 120 -17.94 15.52 -0.25
C VAL A 120 -17.01 14.87 0.78
N SER A 121 -16.93 15.45 1.96
CA SER A 121 -16.11 14.94 3.07
C SER A 121 -16.82 15.11 4.41
N ILE A 122 -16.44 14.32 5.39
CA ILE A 122 -16.85 14.48 6.79
C ILE A 122 -16.19 15.75 7.35
N VAL A 123 -17.01 16.64 7.91
CA VAL A 123 -16.54 17.87 8.58
C VAL A 123 -16.73 17.84 10.09
N GLN A 124 -17.73 17.08 10.57
CA GLN A 124 -17.98 16.95 12.01
C GLN A 124 -18.53 15.56 12.33
N ILE A 125 -18.09 15.01 13.44
CA ILE A 125 -18.62 13.80 14.05
C ILE A 125 -19.00 14.17 15.49
N LEU A 126 -20.22 13.87 15.87
CA LEU A 126 -20.72 14.04 17.24
C LEU A 126 -21.07 12.68 17.81
N ASP A 127 -20.52 12.38 18.99
CA ASP A 127 -20.77 11.15 19.73
C ASP A 127 -22.26 11.06 20.11
N GLY A 128 -22.91 9.94 19.79
CA GLY A 128 -24.23 9.57 20.24
C GLY A 128 -24.21 8.30 21.09
N LEU A 129 -25.33 7.95 21.72
CA LEU A 129 -25.41 6.74 22.56
C LEU A 129 -25.31 5.46 21.72
N ASP A 130 -26.12 5.38 20.64
CA ASP A 130 -26.23 4.18 19.80
C ASP A 130 -25.81 4.42 18.34
N HIS A 131 -25.46 5.65 17.98
CA HIS A 131 -25.04 6.05 16.64
C HIS A 131 -24.19 7.31 16.69
N GLU A 132 -23.43 7.55 15.65
CA GLU A 132 -22.69 8.80 15.46
C GLU A 132 -23.51 9.73 14.54
N ARG A 133 -23.59 11.01 14.91
CA ARG A 133 -24.17 12.03 14.03
C ARG A 133 -23.06 12.72 13.25
N VAL A 134 -23.12 12.58 11.93
CA VAL A 134 -22.08 13.06 11.03
C VAL A 134 -22.62 14.17 10.15
N THR A 135 -21.91 15.30 10.11
CA THR A 135 -22.17 16.40 9.16
C THR A 135 -21.15 16.32 8.03
N LEU A 136 -21.64 16.37 6.80
CA LEU A 136 -20.83 16.39 5.59
C LEU A 136 -20.59 17.83 5.11
N SER A 137 -19.58 18.01 4.23
CA SER A 137 -19.18 19.34 3.72
C SER A 137 -20.23 20.02 2.86
N ASP A 138 -21.22 19.29 2.34
CA ASP A 138 -22.36 19.83 1.61
C ASP A 138 -23.54 20.21 2.53
N GLY A 139 -23.35 20.15 3.85
CA GLY A 139 -24.33 20.49 4.86
C GLY A 139 -25.31 19.37 5.21
N THR A 140 -25.26 18.22 4.55
CA THR A 140 -26.13 17.09 4.90
C THR A 140 -25.70 16.43 6.20
N VAL A 141 -26.69 15.91 6.96
CA VAL A 141 -26.47 15.27 8.27
C VAL A 141 -26.96 13.83 8.20
N HIS A 142 -26.16 12.91 8.71
CA HIS A 142 -26.43 11.48 8.71
C HIS A 142 -26.28 10.90 10.12
N ASP A 143 -27.23 10.08 10.55
CA ASP A 143 -27.11 9.25 11.75
C ASP A 143 -26.57 7.88 11.33
N CYS A 144 -25.34 7.56 11.73
CA CYS A 144 -24.55 6.44 11.26
C CYS A 144 -24.36 5.39 12.36
N SER A 145 -24.58 4.11 12.03
CA SER A 145 -24.27 3.00 12.93
C SER A 145 -22.77 2.74 13.08
N LEU A 146 -22.00 3.17 12.08
CA LEU A 146 -20.54 3.08 12.01
C LEU A 146 -20.01 4.18 11.09
N VAL A 147 -18.88 4.79 11.47
CA VAL A 147 -18.11 5.71 10.63
C VAL A 147 -16.75 5.11 10.39
N VAL A 148 -16.36 4.99 9.13
CA VAL A 148 -15.08 4.41 8.74
C VAL A 148 -14.20 5.44 8.04
N GLY A 149 -13.04 5.75 8.63
CA GLY A 149 -12.00 6.56 8.00
C GLY A 149 -11.10 5.67 7.13
N ALA A 150 -11.25 5.78 5.81
CA ALA A 150 -10.43 5.14 4.79
C ALA A 150 -9.77 6.19 3.88
N ASP A 151 -9.56 7.39 4.41
CA ASP A 151 -9.19 8.62 3.71
C ASP A 151 -7.67 8.85 3.65
N GLY A 152 -6.89 7.77 3.80
CA GLY A 152 -5.49 7.70 3.49
C GLY A 152 -4.57 8.37 4.53
N ILE A 153 -3.30 8.53 4.17
CA ILE A 153 -2.24 9.01 5.08
C ILE A 153 -2.53 10.40 5.68
N ARG A 154 -3.26 11.27 4.97
CA ARG A 154 -3.67 12.61 5.45
C ARG A 154 -5.10 12.62 6.01
N SER A 155 -5.52 11.52 6.64
CA SER A 155 -6.88 11.31 7.14
C SER A 155 -7.41 12.44 8.01
N SER A 156 -8.61 12.92 7.67
CA SER A 156 -9.38 13.87 8.49
C SER A 156 -10.10 13.16 9.63
N VAL A 157 -10.60 11.94 9.39
CA VAL A 157 -11.27 11.14 10.41
C VAL A 157 -10.30 10.75 11.53
N ARG A 158 -9.02 10.52 11.20
CA ARG A 158 -7.99 10.23 12.22
C ARG A 158 -7.86 11.35 13.25
N ARG A 159 -8.01 12.61 12.88
CA ARG A 159 -7.95 13.73 13.83
C ARG A 159 -9.04 13.66 14.90
N TYR A 160 -10.18 13.07 14.57
CA TYR A 160 -11.24 12.81 15.54
C TYR A 160 -10.91 11.63 16.46
N VAL A 161 -10.41 10.52 15.89
CA VAL A 161 -10.11 9.28 16.64
C VAL A 161 -8.84 9.44 17.47
N TRP A 162 -7.82 10.05 16.90
CA TRP A 162 -6.49 10.18 17.49
C TRP A 162 -5.85 11.53 17.14
N PRO A 163 -6.20 12.61 17.87
CA PRO A 163 -5.72 13.97 17.60
C PRO A 163 -4.19 14.13 17.65
N GLU A 164 -3.51 13.36 18.51
CA GLU A 164 -2.07 13.43 18.72
C GLU A 164 -1.25 12.67 17.66
N ALA A 165 -1.94 12.01 16.72
CA ALA A 165 -1.28 11.26 15.67
C ALA A 165 -0.36 12.12 14.81
N THR A 166 0.89 11.71 14.69
CA THR A 166 1.90 12.40 13.89
C THR A 166 2.49 11.50 12.84
N LEU A 167 2.78 12.07 11.68
CA LEU A 167 3.52 11.38 10.63
C LEU A 167 5.02 11.57 10.86
N ARG A 168 5.76 10.50 10.67
CA ARG A 168 7.23 10.47 10.74
C ARG A 168 7.80 10.31 9.34
N HIS A 169 8.67 11.23 8.93
CA HIS A 169 9.42 11.12 7.69
C HIS A 169 10.48 10.01 7.80
N SER A 170 10.62 9.18 6.75
CA SER A 170 11.54 8.06 6.75
C SER A 170 13.01 8.43 6.49
N GLY A 171 13.26 9.63 5.96
CA GLY A 171 14.54 10.06 5.41
C GLY A 171 14.74 9.68 3.95
N GLU A 172 13.68 9.19 3.29
CA GLU A 172 13.68 8.84 1.86
C GLU A 172 12.60 9.61 1.11
N THR A 173 12.90 9.93 -0.14
CA THR A 173 11.91 10.34 -1.13
C THR A 173 11.83 9.31 -2.25
N CYS A 174 10.72 9.25 -2.95
CA CYS A 174 10.45 8.24 -3.97
C CYS A 174 9.77 8.82 -5.20
N TRP A 175 10.35 8.55 -6.37
CA TRP A 175 9.71 8.75 -7.66
C TRP A 175 9.15 7.41 -8.15
N ARG A 176 7.93 7.45 -8.64
CA ARG A 176 7.22 6.31 -9.24
C ARG A 176 6.91 6.62 -10.68
N LEU A 177 7.29 5.72 -11.57
CA LEU A 177 7.24 5.91 -13.00
C LEU A 177 6.58 4.71 -13.69
N VAL A 178 5.98 4.96 -14.83
CA VAL A 178 5.61 3.93 -15.79
C VAL A 178 6.44 4.16 -17.04
N VAL A 179 7.15 3.14 -17.50
CA VAL A 179 7.99 3.19 -18.70
C VAL A 179 7.49 2.16 -19.72
N PRO A 180 7.45 2.50 -21.05
CA PRO A 180 7.07 1.55 -22.08
C PRO A 180 8.24 0.59 -22.34
N HIS A 181 8.21 -0.55 -21.66
CA HIS A 181 9.23 -1.59 -21.77
C HIS A 181 8.68 -2.97 -21.41
N ARG A 182 9.29 -4.01 -21.99
CA ARG A 182 9.03 -5.41 -21.66
C ARG A 182 10.33 -6.05 -21.17
N LEU A 183 10.29 -6.61 -19.97
CA LEU A 183 11.39 -7.41 -19.43
C LEU A 183 11.43 -8.78 -20.14
N GLU A 184 12.62 -9.34 -20.32
CA GLU A 184 12.80 -10.70 -20.83
C GLU A 184 12.18 -11.73 -19.88
N ASP A 185 12.41 -11.57 -18.58
CA ASP A 185 11.77 -12.33 -17.50
C ASP A 185 10.71 -11.46 -16.80
N ALA A 186 9.53 -11.41 -17.43
CA ALA A 186 8.44 -10.52 -17.03
C ALA A 186 7.75 -10.91 -15.71
N GLU A 187 7.99 -12.13 -15.21
CA GLU A 187 7.36 -12.60 -13.98
C GLU A 187 8.15 -12.23 -12.72
N LEU A 188 9.38 -11.72 -12.88
CA LEU A 188 10.23 -11.34 -11.76
C LEU A 188 10.26 -9.83 -11.57
N ALA A 189 9.99 -9.39 -10.35
CA ALA A 189 10.34 -8.05 -9.92
C ALA A 189 11.82 -7.99 -9.58
N GLY A 190 12.42 -6.81 -9.70
CA GLY A 190 13.78 -6.56 -9.29
C GLY A 190 13.92 -5.31 -8.47
N GLU A 191 14.89 -5.30 -7.58
CA GLU A 191 15.31 -4.10 -6.86
C GLU A 191 16.84 -4.04 -6.81
N VAL A 192 17.41 -2.92 -7.18
CA VAL A 192 18.87 -2.67 -7.13
C VAL A 192 19.18 -1.75 -5.97
N TRP A 193 20.08 -2.16 -5.09
CA TRP A 193 20.49 -1.44 -3.89
C TRP A 193 21.85 -0.77 -4.09
N GLY A 194 21.86 0.56 -4.09
CA GLY A 194 23.07 1.38 -4.20
C GLY A 194 23.53 1.97 -2.87
N HIS A 195 24.19 3.11 -2.99
CA HIS A 195 24.70 3.93 -1.90
C HIS A 195 23.64 5.01 -1.58
N GLY A 196 22.81 4.77 -0.56
CA GLY A 196 21.73 5.68 -0.16
C GLY A 196 20.56 5.78 -1.16
N LYS A 197 20.48 4.86 -2.12
CA LYS A 197 19.49 4.87 -3.20
C LYS A 197 19.09 3.47 -3.63
N ARG A 198 17.88 3.32 -4.14
CA ARG A 198 17.34 2.05 -4.65
C ARG A 198 16.55 2.30 -5.93
N LEU A 199 16.60 1.34 -6.83
CA LEU A 199 15.85 1.36 -8.08
C LEU A 199 15.12 0.02 -8.23
N GLY A 200 13.79 0.05 -8.15
CA GLY A 200 12.98 -1.14 -8.32
C GLY A 200 12.24 -1.12 -9.65
N PHE A 201 11.96 -2.30 -10.19
CA PHE A 201 11.28 -2.47 -11.47
C PHE A 201 10.39 -3.72 -11.46
N ILE A 202 9.19 -3.60 -12.06
CA ILE A 202 8.18 -4.64 -12.05
C ILE A 202 7.36 -4.54 -13.32
N GLN A 203 7.20 -5.64 -14.07
CA GLN A 203 6.30 -5.67 -15.22
C GLN A 203 4.84 -5.60 -14.73
N ILE A 204 4.07 -4.65 -15.25
CA ILE A 204 2.68 -4.42 -14.85
C ILE A 204 1.67 -4.65 -15.97
N SER A 205 2.14 -4.69 -17.22
CA SER A 205 1.39 -5.09 -18.39
C SER A 205 2.35 -5.68 -19.44
N PRO A 206 1.88 -6.31 -20.51
CA PRO A 206 2.77 -6.83 -21.55
C PRO A 206 3.68 -5.78 -22.21
N ARG A 207 3.40 -4.49 -22.03
CA ARG A 207 4.11 -3.37 -22.71
C ARG A 207 4.65 -2.32 -21.75
N GLU A 208 4.35 -2.41 -20.44
CA GLU A 208 4.67 -1.37 -19.49
C GLU A 208 5.27 -1.95 -18.22
N MET A 209 6.29 -1.29 -17.75
CA MET A 209 6.99 -1.59 -16.52
C MET A 209 6.81 -0.44 -15.53
N TYR A 210 6.48 -0.78 -14.31
CA TYR A 210 6.53 0.13 -13.18
C TYR A 210 7.95 0.20 -12.64
N VAL A 211 8.46 1.41 -12.48
CA VAL A 211 9.76 1.69 -11.88
C VAL A 211 9.56 2.57 -10.65
N TYR A 212 10.24 2.28 -9.57
CA TYR A 212 10.36 3.19 -8.44
C TYR A 212 11.82 3.48 -8.14
N ALA A 213 12.11 4.74 -7.91
CA ALA A 213 13.45 5.26 -7.66
C ALA A 213 13.46 5.98 -6.31
N THR A 214 14.26 5.52 -5.35
CA THR A 214 14.36 6.14 -4.02
C THR A 214 15.71 6.78 -3.82
N LEU A 215 15.71 7.94 -3.19
CA LEU A 215 16.92 8.64 -2.75
C LEU A 215 16.78 9.01 -1.27
N LYS A 216 17.90 9.02 -0.59
CA LYS A 216 17.97 9.59 0.76
C LYS A 216 17.85 11.10 0.70
N VAL A 217 16.93 11.67 1.47
CA VAL A 217 16.80 13.13 1.59
C VAL A 217 17.85 13.65 2.55
N ARG A 218 18.66 14.59 2.08
CA ARG A 218 19.56 15.38 2.94
C ARG A 218 18.81 16.62 3.37
N ARG A 219 18.62 16.82 4.66
CA ARG A 219 17.89 17.95 5.25
C ARG A 219 18.47 19.34 4.93
N GLU A 220 19.67 19.42 4.35
CA GLU A 220 20.44 20.64 4.13
C GLU A 220 20.47 21.09 2.66
N GLU A 221 19.93 20.32 1.74
CA GLU A 221 19.78 20.77 0.36
C GLU A 221 18.42 21.50 0.28
N PRO A 222 18.40 22.83 0.03
CA PRO A 222 17.15 23.49 -0.29
C PRO A 222 16.56 22.77 -1.50
N GLU A 223 15.27 22.42 -1.43
CA GLU A 223 14.52 22.09 -2.64
C GLU A 223 14.76 23.25 -3.60
N ASP A 224 15.43 23.01 -4.71
CA ASP A 224 15.57 24.03 -5.74
C ASP A 224 14.17 24.56 -6.00
N GLU A 225 14.02 25.89 -6.04
CA GLU A 225 12.73 26.58 -6.23
C GLU A 225 11.94 26.11 -7.46
N GLU A 226 12.52 25.28 -8.30
CA GLU A 226 11.91 24.58 -9.44
C GLU A 226 11.52 23.12 -9.18
N GLY A 227 11.43 22.64 -7.94
CA GLY A 227 10.74 21.42 -7.43
C GLY A 227 10.55 20.18 -8.32
N PHE A 228 10.95 20.19 -9.57
CA PHE A 228 10.74 19.15 -10.55
C PHE A 228 12.05 18.50 -10.99
N VAL A 229 12.37 17.37 -10.37
CA VAL A 229 13.39 16.48 -10.94
C VAL A 229 12.84 15.93 -12.26
N THR A 230 13.42 16.35 -13.38
CA THR A 230 13.06 15.78 -14.69
C THR A 230 13.48 14.30 -14.73
N PRO A 231 12.81 13.45 -15.54
CA PRO A 231 13.23 12.05 -15.69
C PRO A 231 14.71 11.89 -16.06
N GLN A 232 15.28 12.82 -16.85
CA GLN A 232 16.69 12.83 -17.22
C GLN A 232 17.61 13.08 -16.02
N ARG A 233 17.30 14.05 -15.17
CA ARG A 233 18.04 14.30 -13.91
C ARG A 233 17.91 13.12 -12.96
N LEU A 234 16.73 12.55 -12.85
CA LEU A 234 16.51 11.36 -12.02
C LEU A 234 17.37 10.18 -12.49
N ALA A 235 17.42 9.92 -13.79
CA ALA A 235 18.28 8.86 -14.37
C ALA A 235 19.75 9.06 -14.02
N ALA A 236 20.25 10.31 -14.02
CA ALA A 236 21.64 10.62 -13.70
C ALA A 236 22.03 10.22 -12.27
N HIS A 237 21.11 10.22 -11.32
CA HIS A 237 21.39 9.72 -9.96
C HIS A 237 21.74 8.23 -9.91
N TYR A 238 21.40 7.45 -10.94
CA TYR A 238 21.62 6.01 -11.04
C TYR A 238 22.66 5.64 -12.10
N ALA A 239 23.46 6.61 -12.58
CA ALA A 239 24.48 6.42 -13.61
C ALA A 239 25.65 5.50 -13.17
N ASP A 240 25.84 5.32 -11.85
CA ASP A 240 26.82 4.42 -11.25
C ASP A 240 26.31 2.99 -11.04
N PHE A 241 25.09 2.66 -11.50
CA PHE A 241 24.59 1.29 -11.47
C PHE A 241 25.08 0.51 -12.70
N ASP A 242 25.39 -0.77 -12.47
CA ASP A 242 25.80 -1.71 -13.51
C ASP A 242 24.71 -2.75 -13.81
N GLY A 243 24.92 -3.53 -14.86
CA GLY A 243 24.06 -4.65 -15.23
C GLY A 243 22.60 -4.25 -15.43
N ILE A 244 21.69 -4.94 -14.75
CA ILE A 244 20.23 -4.68 -14.84
C ILE A 244 19.91 -3.27 -14.34
N GLY A 245 20.59 -2.77 -13.31
CA GLY A 245 20.37 -1.42 -12.77
C GLY A 245 20.64 -0.34 -13.80
N ALA A 246 21.75 -0.43 -14.52
CA ALA A 246 22.08 0.49 -15.61
C ALA A 246 21.08 0.41 -16.75
N SER A 247 20.59 -0.78 -17.07
CA SER A 247 19.58 -0.97 -18.13
C SER A 247 18.25 -0.30 -17.75
N ILE A 248 17.80 -0.46 -16.51
CA ILE A 248 16.57 0.18 -16.04
C ILE A 248 16.74 1.71 -15.92
N ALA A 249 17.88 2.19 -15.41
CA ALA A 249 18.15 3.63 -15.28
C ALA A 249 18.06 4.35 -16.64
N ARG A 250 18.55 3.72 -17.72
CA ARG A 250 18.46 4.27 -19.10
C ARG A 250 17.03 4.39 -19.62
N LEU A 251 16.07 3.65 -19.06
CA LEU A 251 14.66 3.73 -19.45
C LEU A 251 13.90 4.87 -18.75
N ILE A 252 14.40 5.39 -17.61
CA ILE A 252 13.74 6.45 -16.84
C ILE A 252 13.35 7.66 -17.72
N PRO A 253 14.19 8.16 -18.65
CA PRO A 253 13.83 9.28 -19.52
C PRO A 253 12.63 9.03 -20.43
N SER A 254 12.24 7.77 -20.67
CA SER A 254 11.08 7.41 -21.50
C SER A 254 9.77 7.29 -20.69
N ALA A 255 9.79 7.66 -19.41
CA ALA A 255 8.62 7.54 -18.54
C ALA A 255 7.41 8.32 -19.07
N THR A 256 6.27 7.67 -19.11
CA THR A 256 4.96 8.27 -19.48
C THR A 256 4.23 8.86 -18.27
N THR A 257 4.61 8.44 -17.09
CA THR A 257 4.05 8.92 -15.80
C THR A 257 5.19 9.10 -14.81
N LEU A 258 5.15 10.21 -14.06
CA LEU A 258 6.08 10.50 -12.97
C LEU A 258 5.30 11.04 -11.79
N VAL A 259 5.40 10.36 -10.65
CA VAL A 259 4.79 10.78 -9.37
C VAL A 259 5.89 10.82 -8.33
N HIS A 260 6.00 11.92 -7.61
CA HIS A 260 6.96 12.14 -6.53
C HIS A 260 6.27 12.26 -5.18
N ASN A 261 6.80 11.60 -4.18
CA ASN A 261 6.34 11.70 -2.79
C ASN A 261 7.48 11.39 -1.82
N ASP A 262 7.52 12.13 -0.74
CA ASP A 262 8.27 11.73 0.44
C ASP A 262 7.68 10.49 1.08
N LEU A 263 8.53 9.67 1.68
CA LEU A 263 8.10 8.46 2.36
C LEU A 263 7.91 8.76 3.85
N GLU A 264 6.65 8.66 4.27
CA GLU A 264 6.23 8.89 5.65
C GLU A 264 5.54 7.66 6.21
N GLU A 265 5.53 7.54 7.53
CA GLU A 265 4.75 6.53 8.23
C GLU A 265 4.02 7.11 9.43
N LEU A 266 2.98 6.43 9.85
CA LEU A 266 2.25 6.71 11.07
C LEU A 266 2.78 5.81 12.20
N ALA A 267 3.30 6.41 13.26
CA ALA A 267 3.77 5.66 14.43
C ALA A 267 2.68 5.67 15.52
N GLY A 268 2.46 4.51 16.15
CA GLY A 268 1.45 4.31 17.19
C GLY A 268 0.15 3.69 16.64
N ALA A 269 -0.80 3.46 17.54
CA ALA A 269 -2.03 2.75 17.21
C ALA A 269 -3.18 3.21 18.11
N SER A 270 -4.02 4.08 17.58
CA SER A 270 -5.37 4.31 18.11
C SER A 270 -6.30 4.39 16.90
N TRP A 271 -7.02 3.29 16.66
CA TRP A 271 -7.76 3.14 15.41
C TRP A 271 -9.26 3.28 15.58
N CYS A 272 -9.75 3.30 16.81
CA CYS A 272 -11.18 3.44 17.04
C CYS A 272 -11.48 4.34 18.25
N ARG A 273 -12.64 5.02 18.17
CA ARG A 273 -13.25 5.79 19.24
C ARG A 273 -14.76 5.74 19.07
N GLY A 274 -15.49 5.25 20.08
CA GLY A 274 -16.93 5.04 19.95
C GLY A 274 -17.25 4.10 18.79
N ARG A 275 -18.04 4.56 17.86
CA ARG A 275 -18.41 3.87 16.62
C ARG A 275 -17.65 4.40 15.38
N VAL A 276 -16.51 5.02 15.59
CA VAL A 276 -15.60 5.48 14.54
C VAL A 276 -14.38 4.58 14.48
N VAL A 277 -14.00 4.11 13.30
CA VAL A 277 -12.83 3.26 13.08
C VAL A 277 -12.03 3.72 11.88
N LEU A 278 -10.71 3.56 11.93
CA LEU A 278 -9.78 3.83 10.85
C LEU A 278 -9.32 2.50 10.22
N ILE A 279 -9.12 2.49 8.90
CA ILE A 279 -8.55 1.37 8.14
C ILE A 279 -7.51 1.84 7.11
N GLY A 280 -6.63 0.95 6.70
CA GLY A 280 -5.59 1.23 5.73
C GLY A 280 -4.65 2.36 6.18
N ASP A 281 -4.20 3.21 5.25
CA ASP A 281 -3.26 4.30 5.56
C ASP A 281 -3.82 5.35 6.54
N ALA A 282 -5.14 5.42 6.71
CA ALA A 282 -5.74 6.27 7.76
C ALA A 282 -5.39 5.76 9.16
N ALA A 283 -5.27 4.45 9.35
CA ALA A 283 -4.94 3.80 10.62
C ALA A 283 -3.44 3.56 10.81
N HIS A 284 -2.73 3.16 9.74
CA HIS A 284 -1.39 2.60 9.86
C HIS A 284 -0.51 2.82 8.62
N ALA A 285 -0.54 4.01 8.04
CA ALA A 285 0.36 4.36 6.94
C ALA A 285 1.79 3.91 7.25
N MET A 286 2.43 3.24 6.30
CA MET A 286 3.76 2.66 6.43
C MET A 286 4.61 2.93 5.19
N THR A 287 5.94 2.85 5.36
CA THR A 287 6.85 2.94 4.21
C THR A 287 6.61 1.79 3.22
N PRO A 288 6.76 2.01 1.90
CA PRO A 288 6.37 1.04 0.87
C PRO A 288 7.39 -0.10 0.66
N ASN A 289 8.43 -0.21 1.49
CA ASN A 289 9.60 -1.06 1.26
C ASN A 289 9.32 -2.57 1.18
N LEU A 290 8.14 -3.01 1.62
CA LEU A 290 7.69 -4.41 1.50
C LEU A 290 6.48 -4.57 0.56
N GLY A 291 5.96 -3.49 -0.02
CA GLY A 291 4.78 -3.53 -0.89
C GLY A 291 3.50 -3.97 -0.18
N GLN A 292 3.41 -3.86 1.17
CA GLN A 292 2.32 -4.44 1.96
C GLN A 292 1.19 -3.47 2.33
N GLY A 293 1.32 -2.16 2.07
CA GLY A 293 0.30 -1.19 2.49
C GLY A 293 -1.10 -1.50 1.95
N ALA A 294 -1.22 -1.77 0.65
CA ALA A 294 -2.50 -2.14 0.04
C ALA A 294 -3.03 -3.49 0.57
N ALA A 295 -2.15 -4.47 0.78
CA ALA A 295 -2.53 -5.77 1.34
C ALA A 295 -3.13 -5.62 2.75
N MET A 296 -2.51 -4.79 3.60
CA MET A 296 -3.03 -4.52 4.94
C MET A 296 -4.39 -3.82 4.89
N ALA A 297 -4.58 -2.87 3.97
CA ALA A 297 -5.87 -2.21 3.77
C ALA A 297 -6.98 -3.16 3.31
N LEU A 298 -6.66 -4.11 2.44
CA LEU A 298 -7.60 -5.15 1.98
C LEU A 298 -7.94 -6.15 3.08
N GLU A 299 -6.95 -6.58 3.86
CA GLU A 299 -7.17 -7.42 5.04
C GLU A 299 -8.04 -6.70 6.09
N ASP A 300 -7.85 -5.38 6.29
CA ASP A 300 -8.69 -4.59 7.20
C ASP A 300 -10.13 -4.57 6.75
N ALA A 301 -10.38 -4.28 5.46
CA ALA A 301 -11.72 -4.24 4.89
C ALA A 301 -12.45 -5.58 5.07
N PHE A 302 -11.78 -6.68 4.74
CA PHE A 302 -12.30 -8.04 4.90
C PHE A 302 -12.65 -8.36 6.35
N LEU A 303 -11.72 -8.12 7.29
CA LEU A 303 -11.91 -8.47 8.69
C LEU A 303 -12.94 -7.58 9.37
N LEU A 304 -12.89 -6.26 9.14
CA LEU A 304 -13.84 -5.31 9.71
C LEU A 304 -15.27 -5.65 9.30
N ALA A 305 -15.51 -5.89 8.01
CA ALA A 305 -16.83 -6.25 7.52
C ALA A 305 -17.33 -7.53 8.19
N ARG A 306 -16.49 -8.55 8.29
CA ARG A 306 -16.85 -9.83 8.90
C ARG A 306 -17.21 -9.70 10.39
N LEU A 307 -16.40 -8.97 11.16
CA LEU A 307 -16.66 -8.74 12.57
C LEU A 307 -17.91 -7.88 12.79
N TRP A 308 -18.09 -6.84 11.98
CA TRP A 308 -19.25 -5.96 12.06
C TRP A 308 -20.56 -6.68 11.74
N CYS A 309 -20.55 -7.58 10.75
CA CYS A 309 -21.71 -8.42 10.45
C CYS A 309 -22.13 -9.33 11.62
N LEU A 310 -21.15 -9.84 12.37
CA LEU A 310 -21.43 -10.73 13.51
C LEU A 310 -21.98 -9.96 14.72
N ALA A 311 -21.46 -8.77 14.98
CA ALA A 311 -21.85 -7.97 16.15
C ALA A 311 -21.64 -6.46 15.88
N PRO A 312 -22.67 -5.73 15.37
CA PRO A 312 -22.53 -4.32 14.99
C PRO A 312 -22.56 -3.37 16.21
N ARG A 313 -21.49 -3.36 16.98
CA ARG A 313 -21.34 -2.58 18.21
C ARG A 313 -19.91 -2.06 18.41
N ALA A 314 -19.73 -1.07 19.29
CA ALA A 314 -18.43 -0.40 19.49
C ALA A 314 -17.31 -1.36 19.95
N GLU A 315 -17.63 -2.36 20.79
CA GLU A 315 -16.67 -3.34 21.30
C GLU A 315 -16.06 -4.18 20.16
N THR A 316 -16.78 -4.35 19.06
CA THR A 316 -16.29 -5.05 17.86
C THR A 316 -15.11 -4.33 17.22
N LEU A 317 -15.08 -3.00 17.30
CA LEU A 317 -13.99 -2.19 16.76
C LEU A 317 -12.70 -2.33 17.60
N ILE A 318 -12.86 -2.50 18.90
CA ILE A 318 -11.72 -2.81 19.80
C ILE A 318 -11.16 -4.20 19.46
N LEU A 319 -12.03 -5.19 19.26
CA LEU A 319 -11.61 -6.53 18.82
C LEU A 319 -10.91 -6.51 17.47
N PHE A 320 -11.43 -5.74 16.51
CA PHE A 320 -10.79 -5.53 15.21
C PHE A 320 -9.37 -5.00 15.36
N GLN A 321 -9.18 -3.92 16.14
CA GLN A 321 -7.85 -3.36 16.39
C GLN A 321 -6.92 -4.40 17.02
N GLN A 322 -7.36 -5.11 18.07
CA GLN A 322 -6.55 -6.13 18.76
C GLN A 322 -6.08 -7.24 17.81
N GLN A 323 -6.93 -7.69 16.89
CA GLN A 323 -6.58 -8.75 15.93
C GLN A 323 -5.59 -8.26 14.86
N ARG A 324 -5.62 -6.96 14.52
CA ARG A 324 -4.78 -6.39 13.46
C ARG A 324 -3.45 -5.84 13.94
N GLU A 325 -3.42 -5.27 15.14
CA GLU A 325 -2.29 -4.47 15.65
C GLU A 325 -0.95 -5.20 15.59
N ALA A 326 -0.89 -6.42 16.10
CA ALA A 326 0.36 -7.19 16.16
C ALA A 326 0.93 -7.47 14.75
N ARG A 327 0.06 -7.78 13.77
CA ARG A 327 0.45 -8.04 12.39
C ARG A 327 0.92 -6.75 11.70
N ILE A 328 0.15 -5.68 11.81
CA ILE A 328 0.47 -4.38 11.23
C ILE A 328 1.81 -3.87 11.78
N GLU A 329 2.00 -3.93 13.10
CA GLU A 329 3.23 -3.47 13.75
C GLU A 329 4.45 -4.29 13.31
N PHE A 330 4.28 -5.61 13.15
CA PHE A 330 5.34 -6.47 12.59
C PHE A 330 5.73 -6.02 11.18
N ILE A 331 4.75 -5.84 10.27
CA ILE A 331 5.00 -5.47 8.87
C ILE A 331 5.60 -4.06 8.80
N ARG A 332 5.07 -3.11 9.56
CA ARG A 332 5.58 -1.74 9.64
C ARG A 332 7.05 -1.70 10.06
N LYS A 333 7.40 -2.43 11.14
CA LYS A 333 8.79 -2.54 11.62
C LYS A 333 9.71 -3.16 10.57
N GLN A 334 9.29 -4.24 9.91
CA GLN A 334 10.09 -4.87 8.87
C GLN A 334 10.28 -3.92 7.67
N SER A 335 9.23 -3.22 7.25
CA SER A 335 9.31 -2.22 6.18
C SER A 335 10.28 -1.09 6.51
N TRP A 336 10.23 -0.59 7.75
CA TRP A 336 11.17 0.43 8.23
C TRP A 336 12.62 -0.05 8.23
N ILE A 337 12.87 -1.27 8.72
CA ILE A 337 14.22 -1.87 8.73
C ILE A 337 14.78 -1.98 7.30
N VAL A 338 13.99 -2.49 6.35
CA VAL A 338 14.40 -2.62 4.94
C VAL A 338 14.75 -1.25 4.35
N GLY A 339 13.91 -0.22 4.59
CA GLY A 339 14.19 1.14 4.17
C GLY A 339 15.50 1.66 4.75
N ARG A 340 15.70 1.52 6.07
CA ARG A 340 16.94 1.96 6.74
C ARG A 340 18.19 1.27 6.20
N LEU A 341 18.12 -0.02 5.89
CA LEU A 341 19.23 -0.75 5.26
C LEU A 341 19.52 -0.24 3.85
N GLY A 342 18.47 0.05 3.07
CA GLY A 342 18.58 0.61 1.72
C GLY A 342 19.25 2.00 1.69
N GLN A 343 19.18 2.76 2.80
CA GLN A 343 19.77 4.10 2.93
C GLN A 343 21.25 4.13 3.33
N TRP A 344 21.89 2.99 3.52
CA TRP A 344 23.32 2.97 3.84
C TRP A 344 24.16 3.48 2.66
N GLU A 345 25.10 4.44 2.93
CA GLU A 345 25.83 5.17 1.89
C GLU A 345 27.30 4.85 1.85
N SER A 346 27.96 4.66 3.03
CA SER A 346 29.41 4.46 3.04
C SER A 346 29.81 3.12 2.40
N LEU A 347 30.94 3.07 1.72
CA LEU A 347 31.44 1.85 1.07
C LEU A 347 31.48 0.66 2.02
N TRP A 348 31.94 0.90 3.26
CA TRP A 348 32.01 -0.12 4.30
C TRP A 348 30.61 -0.61 4.72
N SER A 349 29.67 0.29 4.97
CA SER A 349 28.31 -0.09 5.39
C SER A 349 27.58 -0.84 4.29
N VAL A 350 27.71 -0.39 3.04
CA VAL A 350 27.12 -1.06 1.87
C VAL A 350 27.72 -2.46 1.67
N TRP A 351 29.05 -2.59 1.78
CA TRP A 351 29.72 -3.91 1.73
C TRP A 351 29.20 -4.84 2.84
N LEU A 352 29.11 -4.34 4.08
CA LEU A 352 28.60 -5.12 5.22
C LEU A 352 27.14 -5.54 4.99
N ARG A 353 26.27 -4.60 4.59
CA ARG A 353 24.88 -4.88 4.25
C ARG A 353 24.76 -5.97 3.19
N ASN A 354 25.48 -5.82 2.08
CA ASN A 354 25.42 -6.76 0.97
C ASN A 354 25.89 -8.16 1.40
N THR A 355 26.94 -8.23 2.22
CA THR A 355 27.44 -9.48 2.79
C THR A 355 26.39 -10.14 3.70
N LEU A 356 25.80 -9.37 4.62
CA LEU A 356 24.76 -9.88 5.54
C LEU A 356 23.53 -10.39 4.79
N VAL A 357 23.06 -9.67 3.75
CA VAL A 357 21.92 -10.09 2.95
C VAL A 357 22.20 -11.40 2.22
N ARG A 358 23.38 -11.58 1.66
CA ARG A 358 23.78 -12.85 1.01
C ARG A 358 23.81 -14.03 1.98
N LEU A 359 24.25 -13.78 3.22
CA LEU A 359 24.39 -14.81 4.25
C LEU A 359 23.07 -15.21 4.95
N VAL A 360 21.94 -14.52 4.70
CA VAL A 360 20.64 -14.88 5.32
C VAL A 360 20.25 -16.30 4.89
N PRO A 361 20.08 -17.25 5.85
CA PRO A 361 19.74 -18.63 5.52
C PRO A 361 18.37 -18.75 4.85
N ASN A 362 18.23 -19.68 3.93
CA ASN A 362 16.94 -19.92 3.24
C ASN A 362 15.78 -20.23 4.19
N ALA A 363 16.04 -20.93 5.29
CA ALA A 363 15.02 -21.20 6.32
C ALA A 363 14.49 -19.90 6.95
N SER A 364 15.37 -18.93 7.24
CA SER A 364 14.99 -17.62 7.78
C SER A 364 14.21 -16.80 6.76
N ARG A 365 14.62 -16.82 5.48
CA ARG A 365 13.89 -16.18 4.38
C ARG A 365 12.47 -16.75 4.23
N ARG A 366 12.33 -18.09 4.27
CA ARG A 366 11.02 -18.77 4.23
C ARG A 366 10.12 -18.38 5.39
N ARG A 367 10.64 -18.39 6.61
CA ARG A 367 9.87 -17.97 7.81
C ARG A 367 9.39 -16.52 7.71
N LEU A 368 10.29 -15.62 7.27
CA LEU A 368 9.94 -14.22 7.07
C LEU A 368 8.85 -14.08 5.99
N HIS A 369 9.03 -14.74 4.85
CA HIS A 369 8.08 -14.74 3.74
C HIS A 369 6.71 -15.24 4.21
N GLN A 370 6.64 -16.38 4.89
CA GLN A 370 5.39 -16.89 5.44
C GLN A 370 4.71 -15.86 6.34
N ARG A 371 5.43 -15.28 7.31
CA ARG A 371 4.87 -14.27 8.22
C ARG A 371 4.40 -12.99 7.51
N LEU A 372 5.04 -12.60 6.42
CA LEU A 372 4.64 -11.40 5.64
C LEU A 372 3.39 -11.66 4.80
N PHE A 373 3.28 -12.84 4.18
CA PHE A 373 2.32 -13.12 3.12
C PHE A 373 1.22 -14.12 3.50
N THR A 374 1.27 -14.73 4.68
CA THR A 374 0.12 -15.47 5.23
C THR A 374 -0.94 -14.47 5.71
N GLY A 375 -2.10 -14.50 5.07
CA GLY A 375 -3.16 -13.51 5.29
C GLY A 375 -4.19 -13.91 6.35
N VAL A 376 -5.14 -13.00 6.58
CA VAL A 376 -6.26 -13.16 7.55
C VAL A 376 -7.17 -14.35 7.19
N GLY A 377 -7.16 -14.83 5.95
CA GLY A 377 -7.98 -15.97 5.52
C GLY A 377 -7.69 -17.27 6.27
N GLU A 378 -6.44 -17.48 6.67
CA GLU A 378 -6.05 -18.64 7.48
C GLU A 378 -6.38 -18.43 8.97
N MET A 379 -6.39 -17.18 9.47
CA MET A 379 -6.80 -16.85 10.83
C MET A 379 -8.31 -16.96 11.06
N ALA A 380 -9.11 -16.88 10.00
CA ALA A 380 -10.56 -16.99 10.07
C ALA A 380 -11.08 -18.44 9.95
N ALA A 381 -10.18 -19.39 9.68
CA ALA A 381 -10.49 -20.82 9.62
C ALA A 381 -10.15 -21.55 10.94
N GLN A 382 -9.53 -20.86 11.90
CA GLN A 382 -9.31 -21.29 13.28
C GLN A 382 -10.34 -20.63 14.22
#